data_70f5cf65ea49276ac66b82b05c4810bc
#
_entry.id   70f5cf65ea49276ac66b82b05c4810bc
#
_cell.length_a   1.000
_cell.length_b   1.000
_cell.length_c   1.000
_cell.angle_alpha   90.00
_cell.angle_beta   90.00
_cell.angle_gamma   90.00
#
_symmetry.space_group_name_H-M   'P 1'
#
loop_
_entity.id
_entity.type
_entity.pdbx_description
1 polymer ?
#
loop_
_entity_poly.entity_id
_entity_poly.type
_entity_poly.pdbx_seq_one_letter_code
_entity_poly.pdbx_strand_id
1 'polypeptide(L)'
;MKRVGLLIAVVAIAGAALTTASARTDARKTTICHRTTSKSKPYVKIRVNATAHLRHAADIIPAPRGGCPRSILTPSAGGRAFSVALTGESESPAGDPVATGTATVRFRAGQGQVCYRLAADNLPAASASHIHRAAVGASGPVVVPLFTPNAAGNASGCIGASRAVVKAILASPGNYYVNVHNAEFAGGAIRGQLTGTSTEDFGWVRAITLQGSTEPNATGTAVVRIRKAAGLVCYRLHAANVTLPTTASHIHRGGSTVNGPVVVPFTAPGADGNSSGCTATTAALIDEIVGKPANFYVNVHTKEHPGGAIRAQLG
;
A
#
# COMPACT_ATOMS: atom_id res chain seq x y z
N MET A 1 45.02 -42.95 -58.01
CA MET A 1 43.65 -42.40 -57.95
C MET A 1 42.96 -43.00 -56.71
N LYS A 2 42.98 -42.28 -55.63
CA LYS A 2 42.31 -42.68 -54.35
C LYS A 2 41.05 -41.88 -54.20
N ARG A 3 39.89 -42.52 -54.17
CA ARG A 3 38.59 -41.89 -53.91
C ARG A 3 38.44 -41.68 -52.41
N VAL A 4 38.25 -40.44 -52.01
CA VAL A 4 37.89 -40.06 -50.64
C VAL A 4 36.37 -40.02 -50.58
N GLY A 5 35.78 -40.91 -49.78
CA GLY A 5 34.34 -40.93 -49.49
C GLY A 5 34.02 -39.93 -48.39
N LEU A 6 33.07 -39.03 -48.67
CA LEU A 6 32.58 -38.05 -47.73
C LEU A 6 31.40 -38.69 -46.92
N LEU A 7 31.61 -38.96 -45.66
CA LEU A 7 30.57 -39.40 -44.72
C LEU A 7 29.80 -38.18 -44.22
N ILE A 8 28.54 -38.05 -44.60
CA ILE A 8 27.60 -37.07 -44.08
C ILE A 8 26.99 -37.65 -42.81
N ALA A 9 27.37 -37.10 -41.66
CA ALA A 9 26.73 -37.40 -40.39
C ALA A 9 25.39 -36.62 -40.27
N VAL A 10 24.27 -37.32 -40.29
CA VAL A 10 22.97 -36.75 -40.02
C VAL A 10 22.80 -36.62 -38.49
N VAL A 11 22.85 -35.41 -37.98
CA VAL A 11 22.53 -35.12 -36.58
C VAL A 11 21.02 -35.04 -36.44
N ALA A 12 20.40 -36.04 -35.82
CA ALA A 12 19.02 -36.03 -35.44
C ALA A 12 18.87 -35.09 -34.23
N ILE A 13 18.22 -33.92 -34.43
CA ILE A 13 17.84 -33.02 -33.38
C ILE A 13 16.55 -33.60 -32.75
N ALA A 14 16.68 -34.23 -31.58
CA ALA A 14 15.54 -34.62 -30.76
C ALA A 14 14.86 -33.34 -30.22
N GLY A 15 13.72 -32.99 -30.78
CA GLY A 15 12.84 -31.93 -30.26
C GLY A 15 12.31 -32.31 -28.90
N ALA A 16 12.89 -31.71 -27.84
CA ALA A 16 12.30 -31.76 -26.51
C ALA A 16 11.03 -30.88 -26.50
N ALA A 17 9.89 -31.54 -26.52
CA ALA A 17 8.61 -30.90 -26.28
C ALA A 17 8.64 -30.35 -24.85
N LEU A 18 8.77 -29.02 -24.70
CA LEU A 18 8.53 -28.31 -23.46
C LEU A 18 7.03 -28.46 -23.14
N THR A 19 6.70 -29.48 -22.36
CA THR A 19 5.41 -29.52 -21.67
C THR A 19 5.43 -28.40 -20.64
N THR A 20 4.75 -27.30 -20.96
CA THR A 20 4.38 -26.30 -19.96
C THR A 20 3.49 -26.98 -18.93
N ALA A 21 4.09 -27.43 -17.85
CA ALA A 21 3.35 -27.82 -16.65
C ALA A 21 2.66 -26.55 -16.18
N SER A 22 1.37 -26.39 -16.53
CA SER A 22 0.48 -25.45 -15.91
C SER A 22 0.49 -25.77 -14.42
N ALA A 23 1.22 -24.97 -13.63
CA ALA A 23 1.17 -25.04 -12.19
C ALA A 23 -0.28 -24.71 -11.80
N ARG A 24 -1.11 -25.76 -11.66
CA ARG A 24 -2.36 -25.64 -10.93
C ARG A 24 -1.96 -25.19 -9.54
N THR A 25 -2.16 -23.91 -9.26
CA THR A 25 -2.18 -23.40 -7.90
C THR A 25 -3.32 -24.14 -7.20
N ASP A 26 -2.95 -25.20 -6.50
CA ASP A 26 -3.83 -25.90 -5.59
C ASP A 26 -4.16 -24.89 -4.49
N ALA A 27 -5.20 -24.10 -4.74
CA ALA A 27 -5.71 -23.14 -3.80
C ALA A 27 -6.13 -23.92 -2.56
N ARG A 28 -5.26 -23.94 -1.53
CA ARG A 28 -5.43 -24.75 -0.32
C ARG A 28 -6.81 -24.47 0.25
N LYS A 29 -7.70 -25.47 0.18
CA LYS A 29 -9.01 -25.39 0.78
C LYS A 29 -8.86 -25.15 2.28
N THR A 30 -9.44 -24.06 2.77
CA THR A 30 -9.51 -23.75 4.19
C THR A 30 -10.90 -24.02 4.74
N THR A 31 -10.99 -24.28 6.03
CA THR A 31 -12.27 -24.41 6.72
C THR A 31 -12.71 -23.03 7.17
N ILE A 32 -13.93 -22.66 6.82
CA ILE A 32 -14.53 -21.39 7.20
C ILE A 32 -15.88 -21.60 7.90
N CYS A 33 -16.35 -20.61 8.62
CA CYS A 33 -17.72 -20.50 9.07
C CYS A 33 -18.47 -19.59 8.10
N HIS A 34 -19.18 -20.20 7.16
CA HIS A 34 -19.99 -19.47 6.19
C HIS A 34 -21.25 -18.93 6.83
N ARG A 35 -21.51 -17.64 6.64
CA ARG A 35 -22.70 -16.96 7.16
C ARG A 35 -23.94 -17.39 6.39
N THR A 36 -24.97 -17.82 7.11
CA THR A 36 -26.29 -18.18 6.56
C THR A 36 -27.32 -17.11 6.87
N THR A 37 -28.47 -17.19 6.25
CA THR A 37 -29.65 -16.36 6.56
C THR A 37 -30.43 -16.89 7.78
N SER A 38 -30.15 -18.11 8.25
CA SER A 38 -30.83 -18.73 9.38
C SER A 38 -30.49 -18.08 10.71
N LYS A 39 -31.49 -17.72 11.49
CA LYS A 39 -31.31 -17.21 12.87
C LYS A 39 -30.88 -18.30 13.85
N SER A 40 -31.30 -19.55 13.63
CA SER A 40 -31.00 -20.69 14.52
C SER A 40 -29.67 -21.37 14.20
N LYS A 41 -29.21 -21.29 12.94
CA LYS A 41 -27.91 -21.81 12.48
C LYS A 41 -27.20 -20.72 11.67
N PRO A 42 -26.76 -19.64 12.32
CA PRO A 42 -26.25 -18.46 11.61
C PRO A 42 -24.95 -18.71 10.87
N TYR A 43 -24.22 -19.76 11.21
CA TYR A 43 -22.99 -20.16 10.55
C TYR A 43 -22.98 -21.67 10.30
N VAL A 44 -22.50 -22.07 9.12
CA VAL A 44 -22.19 -23.44 8.76
C VAL A 44 -20.69 -23.58 8.52
N LYS A 45 -20.13 -24.70 8.98
CA LYS A 45 -18.72 -25.03 8.78
C LYS A 45 -18.56 -25.65 7.40
N ILE A 46 -17.81 -25.03 6.50
CA ILE A 46 -17.54 -25.53 5.16
C ILE A 46 -16.04 -25.49 4.86
N ARG A 47 -15.58 -26.33 3.93
CA ARG A 47 -14.20 -26.34 3.45
C ARG A 47 -14.16 -25.92 1.98
N VAL A 48 -13.62 -24.74 1.74
CA VAL A 48 -13.68 -24.05 0.46
C VAL A 48 -12.36 -23.37 0.11
N ASN A 49 -12.23 -22.93 -1.11
CA ASN A 49 -11.20 -21.97 -1.46
C ASN A 49 -11.53 -20.62 -0.79
N ALA A 50 -10.67 -20.17 0.13
CA ALA A 50 -10.87 -18.94 0.91
C ALA A 50 -11.11 -17.71 0.01
N THR A 51 -10.42 -17.61 -1.12
CA THR A 51 -10.54 -16.49 -2.05
C THR A 51 -11.97 -16.30 -2.60
N ALA A 52 -12.73 -17.37 -2.81
CA ALA A 52 -14.11 -17.29 -3.25
C ALA A 52 -15.05 -16.67 -2.20
N HIS A 53 -14.68 -16.75 -0.91
CA HIS A 53 -15.47 -16.29 0.22
C HIS A 53 -15.00 -14.96 0.83
N LEU A 54 -13.89 -14.39 0.36
CA LEU A 54 -13.38 -13.09 0.83
C LEU A 54 -14.39 -11.93 0.58
N ARG A 55 -15.32 -12.10 -0.33
CA ARG A 55 -16.38 -11.10 -0.62
C ARG A 55 -17.58 -11.20 0.32
N HIS A 56 -17.67 -12.27 1.10
CA HIS A 56 -18.76 -12.47 2.06
C HIS A 56 -18.34 -11.89 3.41
N ALA A 57 -18.61 -10.62 3.62
CA ALA A 57 -18.18 -9.84 4.80
C ALA A 57 -18.60 -10.42 6.16
N ALA A 58 -19.49 -11.40 6.18
CA ALA A 58 -19.98 -12.06 7.39
C ALA A 58 -19.40 -13.47 7.60
N ASP A 59 -18.62 -14.00 6.66
CA ASP A 59 -17.92 -15.27 6.84
C ASP A 59 -16.74 -15.12 7.83
N ILE A 60 -16.43 -16.18 8.55
CA ILE A 60 -15.30 -16.21 9.48
C ILE A 60 -14.22 -17.10 8.88
N ILE A 61 -13.10 -16.51 8.46
CA ILE A 61 -12.03 -17.19 7.73
C ILE A 61 -10.69 -16.96 8.45
N PRO A 62 -9.99 -18.01 8.88
CA PRO A 62 -10.41 -19.41 8.97
C PRO A 62 -11.44 -19.64 10.08
N ALA A 63 -12.11 -20.79 10.04
CA ALA A 63 -13.01 -21.19 11.13
C ALA A 63 -12.25 -21.28 12.45
N PRO A 64 -12.78 -20.75 13.56
CA PRO A 64 -12.16 -20.85 14.88
C PRO A 64 -11.96 -22.31 15.31
N ARG A 65 -10.88 -22.61 16.04
CA ARG A 65 -10.60 -23.97 16.56
C ARG A 65 -11.75 -24.53 17.40
N GLY A 66 -12.52 -23.67 18.09
CA GLY A 66 -13.70 -24.03 18.87
C GLY A 66 -14.98 -24.23 18.04
N GLY A 67 -14.89 -24.20 16.71
CA GLY A 67 -16.03 -24.33 15.80
C GLY A 67 -16.73 -23.00 15.50
N CYS A 68 -17.76 -23.08 14.65
CA CYS A 68 -18.52 -21.90 14.24
C CYS A 68 -19.43 -21.39 15.37
N PRO A 69 -19.62 -20.08 15.50
CA PRO A 69 -20.52 -19.50 16.48
C PRO A 69 -21.95 -20.01 16.30
N ARG A 70 -22.64 -20.28 17.41
CA ARG A 70 -24.04 -20.72 17.40
C ARG A 70 -25.05 -19.57 17.32
N SER A 71 -24.59 -18.34 17.52
CA SER A 71 -25.41 -17.14 17.41
C SER A 71 -24.84 -16.19 16.35
N ILE A 72 -25.71 -15.34 15.79
CA ILE A 72 -25.26 -14.24 14.93
C ILE A 72 -24.28 -13.40 15.75
N LEU A 73 -23.04 -13.30 15.24
CA LEU A 73 -22.12 -12.31 15.77
C LEU A 73 -22.62 -10.94 15.30
N THR A 74 -23.68 -10.44 15.98
CA THR A 74 -23.95 -9.01 15.89
C THR A 74 -22.70 -8.27 16.32
N PRO A 75 -22.42 -7.08 15.77
CA PRO A 75 -21.41 -6.20 16.31
C PRO A 75 -21.85 -5.74 17.71
N SER A 76 -21.93 -6.69 18.66
CA SER A 76 -22.19 -6.35 20.05
C SER A 76 -21.05 -5.47 20.54
N ALA A 77 -21.36 -4.51 21.38
CA ALA A 77 -20.43 -3.52 21.94
C ALA A 77 -19.27 -4.10 22.78
N GLY A 78 -19.12 -5.44 22.82
CA GLY A 78 -18.07 -6.14 23.57
C GLY A 78 -16.73 -6.16 22.84
N GLY A 79 -15.64 -6.15 23.63
CA GLY A 79 -14.26 -6.16 23.16
C GLY A 79 -13.59 -4.78 23.19
N ARG A 80 -12.25 -4.78 23.15
CA ARG A 80 -11.46 -3.55 23.17
C ARG A 80 -11.15 -3.11 21.73
N ALA A 81 -11.40 -1.84 21.44
CA ALA A 81 -11.06 -1.23 20.15
C ALA A 81 -9.80 -0.37 20.28
N PHE A 82 -9.06 -0.29 19.16
CA PHE A 82 -7.94 0.61 18.96
C PHE A 82 -8.20 1.36 17.66
N SER A 83 -7.90 2.67 17.66
CA SER A 83 -7.86 3.49 16.46
C SER A 83 -6.42 3.93 16.27
N VAL A 84 -5.86 3.65 15.12
CA VAL A 84 -4.46 3.94 14.80
C VAL A 84 -4.36 4.67 13.47
N ALA A 85 -3.47 5.64 13.40
CA ALA A 85 -3.04 6.23 12.16
C ALA A 85 -1.93 5.37 11.55
N LEU A 86 -1.91 5.27 10.23
CA LEU A 86 -0.94 4.52 9.46
C LEU A 86 -0.14 5.50 8.61
N THR A 87 1.19 5.41 8.68
CA THR A 87 2.10 6.25 7.88
C THR A 87 3.29 5.44 7.41
N GLY A 88 3.91 5.88 6.30
CA GLY A 88 5.09 5.20 5.79
C GLY A 88 6.32 5.35 6.67
N GLU A 89 6.44 6.47 7.39
CA GLU A 89 7.58 6.67 8.32
C GLU A 89 7.53 5.70 9.51
N SER A 90 6.35 5.19 9.84
CA SER A 90 6.20 4.18 10.89
C SER A 90 6.69 2.81 10.48
N GLU A 91 6.92 2.55 9.20
CA GLU A 91 7.48 1.31 8.69
C GLU A 91 8.98 1.18 8.97
N SER A 92 9.49 -0.05 8.90
CA SER A 92 10.92 -0.34 9.09
C SER A 92 11.34 -1.46 8.11
N PRO A 93 12.14 -1.12 7.07
CA PRO A 93 12.54 0.25 6.65
C PRO A 93 11.35 1.15 6.31
N ALA A 94 11.56 2.48 6.22
CA ALA A 94 10.50 3.43 5.90
C ALA A 94 9.76 3.06 4.61
N GLY A 95 8.43 3.18 4.66
CA GLY A 95 7.53 2.88 3.57
C GLY A 95 7.21 4.11 2.69
N ASP A 96 5.98 4.15 2.16
CA ASP A 96 5.51 5.20 1.26
C ASP A 96 5.47 6.58 1.95
N PRO A 97 6.22 7.57 1.48
CA PRO A 97 6.38 8.85 2.17
C PRO A 97 5.15 9.74 2.14
N VAL A 98 4.20 9.49 1.22
CA VAL A 98 3.00 10.31 1.03
C VAL A 98 1.71 9.59 1.36
N ALA A 99 1.71 8.26 1.36
CA ALA A 99 0.54 7.49 1.73
C ALA A 99 0.27 7.57 3.24
N THR A 100 -1.00 7.60 3.57
CA THR A 100 -1.51 7.63 4.95
C THR A 100 -2.69 6.70 5.10
N GLY A 101 -3.11 6.44 6.31
CA GLY A 101 -4.31 5.67 6.53
C GLY A 101 -4.78 5.69 7.98
N THR A 102 -5.95 5.12 8.19
CA THR A 102 -6.50 4.88 9.53
C THR A 102 -6.98 3.45 9.64
N ALA A 103 -6.81 2.85 10.81
CA ALA A 103 -7.39 1.56 11.11
C ALA A 103 -8.09 1.61 12.48
N THR A 104 -9.36 1.20 12.51
CA THR A 104 -10.05 0.89 13.75
C THR A 104 -10.15 -0.62 13.86
N VAL A 105 -9.53 -1.19 14.88
CA VAL A 105 -9.49 -2.65 15.09
C VAL A 105 -10.11 -2.97 16.45
N ARG A 106 -11.08 -3.86 16.45
CA ARG A 106 -11.77 -4.34 17.66
C ARG A 106 -11.44 -5.81 17.91
N PHE A 107 -10.88 -6.09 19.06
CA PHE A 107 -10.50 -7.43 19.51
C PHE A 107 -11.52 -8.03 20.46
N ARG A 108 -12.03 -9.20 20.15
CA ARG A 108 -13.03 -9.94 20.92
C ARG A 108 -12.47 -11.29 21.36
N ALA A 109 -11.78 -11.31 22.50
CA ALA A 109 -11.07 -12.51 22.98
C ALA A 109 -12.03 -13.69 23.24
N GLY A 110 -13.22 -13.44 23.78
CA GLY A 110 -14.22 -14.49 24.05
C GLY A 110 -14.69 -15.21 22.79
N GLN A 111 -14.73 -14.51 21.65
CA GLN A 111 -15.19 -15.04 20.36
C GLN A 111 -14.05 -15.50 19.47
N GLY A 112 -12.77 -15.16 19.80
CA GLY A 112 -11.65 -15.38 18.90
C GLY A 112 -11.83 -14.62 17.59
N GLN A 113 -12.19 -13.33 17.67
CA GLN A 113 -12.56 -12.51 16.53
C GLN A 113 -11.83 -11.17 16.56
N VAL A 114 -11.42 -10.74 15.37
CA VAL A 114 -10.89 -9.40 15.09
C VAL A 114 -11.77 -8.76 14.04
N CYS A 115 -12.44 -7.64 14.40
CA CYS A 115 -13.21 -6.83 13.47
C CYS A 115 -12.47 -5.52 13.21
N TYR A 116 -12.48 -5.03 11.96
CA TYR A 116 -11.73 -3.83 11.63
C TYR A 116 -12.39 -3.02 10.52
N ARG A 117 -12.00 -1.77 10.47
CA ARG A 117 -12.13 -0.86 9.33
C ARG A 117 -10.76 -0.26 9.06
N LEU A 118 -10.37 -0.22 7.82
CA LEU A 118 -9.12 0.34 7.34
C LEU A 118 -9.44 1.23 6.15
N ALA A 119 -8.88 2.44 6.15
CA ALA A 119 -8.87 3.36 5.03
C ALA A 119 -7.43 3.77 4.78
N ALA A 120 -6.99 3.69 3.53
CA ALA A 120 -5.68 4.12 3.06
C ALA A 120 -5.86 5.16 1.97
N ASP A 121 -5.17 6.30 2.11
CA ASP A 121 -5.21 7.42 1.20
C ASP A 121 -3.86 7.59 0.52
N ASN A 122 -3.87 8.04 -0.74
CA ASN A 122 -2.68 8.26 -1.56
C ASN A 122 -1.78 7.00 -1.69
N LEU A 123 -2.33 5.81 -1.46
CA LEU A 123 -1.65 4.54 -1.62
C LEU A 123 -1.96 3.96 -2.99
N PRO A 124 -0.97 3.61 -3.83
CA PRO A 124 -1.19 2.77 -5.01
C PRO A 124 -1.83 1.45 -4.63
N ALA A 125 -2.37 0.72 -5.61
CA ALA A 125 -3.11 -0.53 -5.40
C ALA A 125 -2.46 -1.41 -4.32
N ALA A 126 -3.17 -1.60 -3.20
CA ALA A 126 -2.70 -2.42 -2.10
C ALA A 126 -2.60 -3.89 -2.53
N SER A 127 -1.57 -4.58 -2.09
CA SER A 127 -1.37 -6.01 -2.33
C SER A 127 -1.78 -6.89 -1.15
N ALA A 128 -1.67 -6.36 0.08
CA ALA A 128 -2.04 -7.07 1.32
C ALA A 128 -2.24 -6.10 2.49
N SER A 129 -2.88 -6.57 3.55
CA SER A 129 -2.88 -5.92 4.87
C SER A 129 -2.91 -6.95 6.00
N HIS A 130 -2.26 -6.63 7.11
CA HIS A 130 -2.05 -7.57 8.21
C HIS A 130 -1.99 -6.88 9.57
N ILE A 131 -2.10 -7.71 10.64
CA ILE A 131 -1.59 -7.37 11.96
C ILE A 131 -0.34 -8.21 12.19
N HIS A 132 0.75 -7.56 12.55
CA HIS A 132 2.05 -8.15 12.84
C HIS A 132 2.38 -8.06 14.33
N ARG A 133 3.35 -8.89 14.77
CA ARG A 133 3.89 -8.86 16.14
C ARG A 133 5.31 -8.32 16.12
N ALA A 134 5.48 -7.05 16.46
CA ALA A 134 6.75 -6.43 16.81
C ALA A 134 6.52 -5.10 17.52
N ALA A 135 7.52 -4.62 18.22
CA ALA A 135 7.55 -3.27 18.78
C ALA A 135 7.75 -2.21 17.68
N VAL A 136 7.63 -0.94 18.06
CA VAL A 136 7.93 0.20 17.18
C VAL A 136 9.35 0.08 16.62
N GLY A 137 9.52 0.36 15.33
CA GLY A 137 10.83 0.33 14.65
C GLY A 137 11.35 -1.05 14.30
N ALA A 138 10.62 -2.13 14.61
CA ALA A 138 10.99 -3.50 14.25
C ALA A 138 9.95 -4.17 13.35
N SER A 139 10.40 -4.99 12.41
CA SER A 139 9.52 -5.87 11.61
C SER A 139 9.31 -7.20 12.33
N GLY A 140 8.15 -7.82 12.13
CA GLY A 140 7.81 -9.08 12.77
C GLY A 140 6.83 -9.94 11.97
N PRO A 141 6.54 -11.17 12.44
CA PRO A 141 5.67 -12.08 11.71
C PRO A 141 4.21 -11.61 11.70
N VAL A 142 3.51 -11.98 10.63
CA VAL A 142 2.04 -11.84 10.52
C VAL A 142 1.36 -12.71 11.57
N VAL A 143 0.47 -12.14 12.36
CA VAL A 143 -0.34 -12.86 13.35
C VAL A 143 -1.83 -12.89 13.02
N VAL A 144 -2.32 -11.91 12.25
CA VAL A 144 -3.69 -11.85 11.77
C VAL A 144 -3.70 -11.29 10.35
N PRO A 145 -4.06 -12.09 9.32
CA PRO A 145 -4.26 -11.57 7.98
C PRO A 145 -5.56 -10.74 7.95
N LEU A 146 -5.54 -9.61 7.25
CA LEU A 146 -6.71 -8.76 6.99
C LEU A 146 -7.11 -8.88 5.51
N PHE A 147 -8.26 -8.35 5.14
CA PHE A 147 -8.61 -8.24 3.72
C PHE A 147 -7.80 -7.12 3.07
N THR A 148 -7.33 -7.37 1.87
CA THR A 148 -6.62 -6.36 1.06
C THR A 148 -7.56 -5.18 0.80
N PRO A 149 -7.12 -3.93 1.02
CA PRO A 149 -7.87 -2.75 0.61
C PRO A 149 -8.23 -2.78 -0.87
N ASN A 150 -9.43 -2.33 -1.19
CA ASN A 150 -9.92 -2.21 -2.56
C ASN A 150 -9.26 -1.01 -3.28
N ALA A 151 -9.63 -0.77 -4.54
CA ALA A 151 -9.07 0.34 -5.32
C ALA A 151 -9.32 1.74 -4.71
N ALA A 152 -10.33 1.89 -3.84
CA ALA A 152 -10.58 3.12 -3.09
C ALA A 152 -9.85 3.16 -1.74
N GLY A 153 -8.89 2.27 -1.50
CA GLY A 153 -8.10 2.21 -0.28
C GLY A 153 -8.83 1.60 0.92
N ASN A 154 -10.03 1.05 0.77
CA ASN A 154 -10.86 0.63 1.90
C ASN A 154 -10.87 -0.89 2.08
N ALA A 155 -10.76 -1.33 3.34
CA ALA A 155 -11.05 -2.70 3.75
C ALA A 155 -11.80 -2.73 5.08
N SER A 156 -12.72 -3.67 5.21
CA SER A 156 -13.42 -3.88 6.49
C SER A 156 -13.92 -5.31 6.59
N GLY A 157 -14.08 -5.79 7.81
CA GLY A 157 -14.62 -7.11 8.08
C GLY A 157 -14.36 -7.59 9.49
N CYS A 158 -14.82 -8.81 9.74
CA CYS A 158 -14.49 -9.55 10.95
C CYS A 158 -13.89 -10.89 10.55
N ILE A 159 -12.75 -11.23 11.11
CA ILE A 159 -12.02 -12.47 10.86
C ILE A 159 -11.82 -13.27 12.13
N GLY A 160 -11.75 -14.59 12.00
CA GLY A 160 -11.41 -15.48 13.09
C GLY A 160 -9.92 -15.41 13.39
N ALA A 161 -9.56 -15.26 14.67
CA ALA A 161 -8.20 -15.39 15.16
C ALA A 161 -8.18 -16.30 16.39
N SER A 162 -7.04 -16.95 16.67
CA SER A 162 -6.97 -17.76 17.87
C SER A 162 -7.19 -16.89 19.12
N ARG A 163 -7.93 -17.41 20.11
CA ARG A 163 -8.15 -16.69 21.37
C ARG A 163 -6.84 -16.34 22.06
N ALA A 164 -5.81 -17.18 21.90
CA ALA A 164 -4.47 -16.94 22.46
C ALA A 164 -3.83 -15.69 21.81
N VAL A 165 -3.89 -15.57 20.48
CA VAL A 165 -3.40 -14.38 19.75
C VAL A 165 -4.16 -13.14 20.17
N VAL A 166 -5.49 -13.18 20.20
CA VAL A 166 -6.31 -12.02 20.61
C VAL A 166 -6.00 -11.59 22.04
N LYS A 167 -5.84 -12.56 22.98
CA LYS A 167 -5.45 -12.26 24.37
C LYS A 167 -4.03 -11.66 24.45
N ALA A 168 -3.07 -12.18 23.68
CA ALA A 168 -1.71 -11.67 23.65
C ALA A 168 -1.66 -10.22 23.10
N ILE A 169 -2.43 -9.91 22.05
CA ILE A 169 -2.56 -8.54 21.55
C ILE A 169 -3.15 -7.61 22.62
N LEU A 170 -4.22 -8.04 23.29
CA LEU A 170 -4.87 -7.23 24.33
C LEU A 170 -4.00 -7.02 25.57
N ALA A 171 -3.11 -7.97 25.89
CA ALA A 171 -2.18 -7.87 27.01
C ALA A 171 -1.03 -6.88 26.73
N SER A 172 -0.55 -6.81 25.50
CA SER A 172 0.60 -5.97 25.11
C SER A 172 0.41 -5.38 23.73
N PRO A 173 -0.61 -4.51 23.53
CA PRO A 173 -0.96 -4.02 22.19
C PRO A 173 0.16 -3.21 21.52
N GLY A 174 1.00 -2.52 22.28
CA GLY A 174 2.19 -1.82 21.78
C GLY A 174 3.23 -2.72 21.09
N ASN A 175 3.14 -4.04 21.25
CA ASN A 175 3.98 -5.02 20.54
C ASN A 175 3.31 -5.57 19.27
N TYR A 176 2.28 -4.87 18.76
CA TYR A 176 1.59 -5.25 17.53
C TYR A 176 1.26 -4.03 16.70
N TYR A 177 1.24 -4.19 15.39
CA TYR A 177 0.92 -3.11 14.46
C TYR A 177 0.04 -3.61 13.31
N VAL A 178 -0.74 -2.69 12.76
CA VAL A 178 -1.44 -2.87 11.48
C VAL A 178 -0.55 -2.31 10.39
N ASN A 179 -0.45 -3.00 9.25
CA ASN A 179 0.16 -2.42 8.06
C ASN A 179 -0.59 -2.78 6.78
N VAL A 180 -0.26 -2.03 5.73
CA VAL A 180 -0.71 -2.25 4.35
C VAL A 180 0.52 -2.29 3.46
N HIS A 181 0.52 -3.19 2.49
CA HIS A 181 1.57 -3.39 1.51
C HIS A 181 1.08 -3.00 0.12
N ASN A 182 2.00 -2.64 -0.76
CA ASN A 182 1.76 -2.52 -2.21
C ASN A 182 2.96 -3.08 -2.98
N ALA A 183 2.96 -2.96 -4.30
CA ALA A 183 4.04 -3.51 -5.13
C ALA A 183 5.38 -2.79 -4.92
N GLU A 184 5.35 -1.47 -4.71
CA GLU A 184 6.53 -0.64 -4.49
C GLU A 184 7.14 -0.87 -3.11
N PHE A 185 6.29 -1.03 -2.09
CA PHE A 185 6.67 -1.25 -0.69
C PHE A 185 6.18 -2.62 -0.22
N ALA A 186 6.78 -3.68 -0.75
CA ALA A 186 6.42 -5.06 -0.43
C ALA A 186 6.69 -5.42 1.04
N GLY A 187 7.63 -4.76 1.71
CA GLY A 187 7.91 -4.89 3.14
C GLY A 187 6.88 -4.21 4.05
N GLY A 188 6.13 -3.24 3.50
CA GLY A 188 5.12 -2.43 4.17
C GLY A 188 5.13 -1.02 3.62
N ALA A 189 3.98 -0.53 3.19
CA ALA A 189 3.82 0.81 2.65
C ALA A 189 3.42 1.82 3.74
N ILE A 190 2.47 1.47 4.58
CA ILE A 190 2.04 2.28 5.74
C ILE A 190 1.76 1.39 6.94
N ARG A 191 2.12 1.86 8.12
CA ARG A 191 2.01 1.11 9.38
C ARG A 191 1.51 1.99 10.52
N GLY A 192 0.83 1.38 11.51
CA GLY A 192 0.48 2.00 12.78
C GLY A 192 0.49 1.02 13.93
N GLN A 193 1.11 1.40 15.05
CA GLN A 193 1.20 0.59 16.25
C GLN A 193 -0.12 0.61 17.02
N LEU A 194 -0.53 -0.53 17.62
CA LEU A 194 -1.77 -0.64 18.40
C LEU A 194 -1.64 0.00 19.81
N THR A 195 -1.10 1.21 19.88
CA THR A 195 -0.83 1.91 21.15
C THR A 195 -2.01 2.72 21.71
N GLY A 196 -3.09 2.88 20.95
CA GLY A 196 -4.28 3.66 21.36
C GLY A 196 -4.73 4.64 20.26
N THR A 197 -5.39 5.71 20.65
CA THR A 197 -5.78 6.79 19.72
C THR A 197 -4.52 7.57 19.33
N SER A 198 -4.05 7.44 18.11
CA SER A 198 -3.07 8.38 17.58
C SER A 198 -3.80 9.56 16.96
N THR A 199 -3.40 10.75 17.35
CA THR A 199 -3.78 12.01 16.70
C THR A 199 -2.69 12.41 15.72
N GLU A 200 -2.32 11.51 14.80
CA GLU A 200 -1.31 11.83 13.80
C GLU A 200 -1.81 12.98 12.92
N ASP A 201 -1.01 14.01 12.85
CA ASP A 201 -1.17 15.05 11.86
C ASP A 201 -0.68 14.50 10.50
N PHE A 202 -1.61 14.07 9.67
CA PHE A 202 -1.28 13.63 8.31
C PHE A 202 -0.71 14.74 7.43
N GLY A 203 -0.78 15.98 7.88
CA GLY A 203 -0.29 17.13 7.15
C GLY A 203 -1.17 17.54 5.96
N TRP A 204 -0.69 18.52 5.22
CA TRP A 204 -1.32 19.01 4.00
C TRP A 204 -0.93 18.09 2.82
N VAL A 205 -1.91 17.61 2.05
CA VAL A 205 -1.68 16.70 0.92
C VAL A 205 -2.32 17.27 -0.35
N ARG A 206 -1.60 17.14 -1.48
CA ARG A 206 -2.09 17.43 -2.83
C ARG A 206 -1.70 16.32 -3.78
N ALA A 207 -2.69 15.78 -4.48
CA ALA A 207 -2.50 14.95 -5.66
C ALA A 207 -2.79 15.80 -6.90
N ILE A 208 -1.85 15.86 -7.81
CA ILE A 208 -1.92 16.69 -9.02
C ILE A 208 -1.52 15.89 -10.26
N THR A 209 -2.11 16.24 -11.41
CA THR A 209 -1.72 15.68 -12.71
C THR A 209 -0.78 16.64 -13.40
N LEU A 210 0.41 16.17 -13.74
CA LEU A 210 1.40 16.93 -14.51
C LEU A 210 1.07 16.82 -16.00
N GLN A 211 1.16 17.94 -16.71
CA GLN A 211 0.89 18.03 -18.13
C GLN A 211 2.15 18.45 -18.87
N GLY A 212 2.29 18.04 -20.11
CA GLY A 212 3.37 18.47 -20.98
C GLY A 212 3.38 19.99 -21.13
N SER A 213 4.48 20.61 -20.74
CA SER A 213 4.71 22.04 -20.93
C SER A 213 5.42 22.34 -22.25
N THR A 214 6.29 21.44 -22.67
CA THR A 214 7.05 21.49 -23.92
C THR A 214 6.95 20.18 -24.71
N GLU A 215 6.47 19.11 -24.10
CA GLU A 215 6.19 17.79 -24.69
C GLU A 215 4.67 17.52 -24.64
N PRO A 216 3.90 17.73 -25.73
CA PRO A 216 2.43 17.72 -25.69
C PRO A 216 1.80 16.40 -25.22
N ASN A 217 2.46 15.25 -25.46
CA ASN A 217 1.96 13.94 -25.09
C ASN A 217 2.51 13.44 -23.72
N ALA A 218 3.42 14.21 -23.12
CA ALA A 218 4.01 13.87 -21.84
C ALA A 218 3.01 14.14 -20.71
N THR A 219 2.95 13.22 -19.77
CA THR A 219 2.06 13.29 -18.63
C THR A 219 2.74 12.79 -17.36
N GLY A 220 2.14 13.06 -16.21
CA GLY A 220 2.61 12.52 -14.96
C GLY A 220 1.62 12.74 -13.83
N THR A 221 1.96 12.21 -12.69
CA THR A 221 1.24 12.46 -11.43
C THR A 221 2.23 12.83 -10.34
N ALA A 222 1.82 13.71 -9.46
CA ALA A 222 2.56 14.00 -8.23
C ALA A 222 1.61 13.97 -7.04
N VAL A 223 2.04 13.33 -5.96
CA VAL A 223 1.44 13.50 -4.65
C VAL A 223 2.48 14.21 -3.78
N VAL A 224 2.11 15.36 -3.25
CA VAL A 224 2.94 16.15 -2.33
C VAL A 224 2.27 16.15 -0.97
N ARG A 225 2.99 15.75 0.07
CA ARG A 225 2.56 15.78 1.46
C ARG A 225 3.48 16.68 2.27
N ILE A 226 2.92 17.70 2.91
CA ILE A 226 3.68 18.60 3.78
C ILE A 226 3.42 18.25 5.22
N ARG A 227 4.49 17.94 5.96
CA ARG A 227 4.51 17.63 7.38
C ARG A 227 5.13 18.82 8.12
N LYS A 228 4.30 19.80 8.46
CA LYS A 228 4.77 21.07 9.06
C LYS A 228 5.58 20.87 10.34
N ALA A 229 5.10 20.04 11.24
CA ALA A 229 5.77 19.78 12.52
C ALA A 229 7.15 19.12 12.35
N ALA A 230 7.34 18.35 11.25
CA ALA A 230 8.61 17.69 10.94
C ALA A 230 9.53 18.54 10.04
N GLY A 231 9.04 19.66 9.50
CA GLY A 231 9.80 20.46 8.53
C GLY A 231 10.05 19.75 7.21
N LEU A 232 9.15 18.86 6.78
CA LEU A 232 9.33 17.99 5.63
C LEU A 232 8.30 18.24 4.53
N VAL A 233 8.77 18.21 3.29
CA VAL A 233 7.96 18.06 2.07
C VAL A 233 8.25 16.69 1.50
N CYS A 234 7.27 15.79 1.59
CA CYS A 234 7.34 14.44 1.05
C CYS A 234 6.63 14.38 -0.30
N TYR A 235 7.06 13.48 -1.19
CA TYR A 235 6.52 13.40 -2.54
C TYR A 235 6.56 11.96 -3.06
N ARG A 236 5.69 11.69 -4.01
CA ARG A 236 5.74 10.60 -4.95
C ARG A 236 5.42 11.16 -6.35
N LEU A 237 6.28 10.86 -7.31
CA LEU A 237 6.18 11.30 -8.70
C LEU A 237 6.11 10.08 -9.61
N HIS A 238 5.30 10.20 -10.65
CA HIS A 238 5.33 9.32 -11.81
C HIS A 238 5.33 10.16 -13.07
N ALA A 239 6.29 9.91 -13.97
CA ALA A 239 6.42 10.57 -15.27
C ALA A 239 6.23 9.53 -16.37
N ALA A 240 5.40 9.83 -17.37
CA ALA A 240 5.09 8.97 -18.49
C ALA A 240 5.16 9.74 -19.81
N ASN A 241 5.54 9.04 -20.88
CA ASN A 241 5.73 9.60 -22.22
C ASN A 241 6.75 10.76 -22.25
N VAL A 242 7.79 10.65 -21.45
CA VAL A 242 8.96 11.55 -21.41
C VAL A 242 10.22 10.73 -21.61
N THR A 243 11.32 11.36 -21.99
CA THR A 243 12.64 10.70 -22.03
C THR A 243 13.09 10.34 -20.62
N LEU A 244 13.35 9.05 -20.39
CA LEU A 244 13.80 8.49 -19.11
C LEU A 244 15.26 8.01 -19.18
N PRO A 245 16.01 8.08 -18.07
CA PRO A 245 15.62 8.71 -16.80
C PRO A 245 15.50 10.23 -16.95
N THR A 246 14.67 10.84 -16.13
CA THR A 246 14.57 12.30 -16.09
C THR A 246 15.81 12.92 -15.45
N THR A 247 16.08 14.21 -15.71
CA THR A 247 17.31 14.85 -15.23
C THR A 247 17.15 15.55 -13.88
N ALA A 248 15.94 16.06 -13.59
CA ALA A 248 15.64 16.77 -12.35
C ALA A 248 14.13 16.81 -12.08
N SER A 249 13.76 17.03 -10.83
CA SER A 249 12.41 17.37 -10.42
C SER A 249 12.42 18.26 -9.16
N HIS A 250 11.48 19.20 -9.09
CA HIS A 250 11.48 20.23 -8.06
C HIS A 250 10.08 20.78 -7.79
N ILE A 251 9.91 21.46 -6.64
CA ILE A 251 8.90 22.53 -6.52
C ILE A 251 9.57 23.86 -6.85
N HIS A 252 8.92 24.64 -7.69
CA HIS A 252 9.29 26.01 -8.01
C HIS A 252 8.31 27.00 -7.40
N ARG A 253 8.78 28.23 -7.12
CA ARG A 253 7.91 29.37 -6.78
C ARG A 253 7.55 30.11 -8.05
N GLY A 254 6.27 30.14 -8.41
CA GLY A 254 5.74 30.85 -9.57
C GLY A 254 4.31 30.44 -9.88
N GLY A 255 3.55 31.32 -10.49
CA GLY A 255 2.23 31.01 -11.06
C GLY A 255 2.32 30.19 -12.34
N SER A 256 1.18 29.88 -12.94
CA SER A 256 1.07 28.94 -14.06
C SER A 256 1.89 29.32 -15.31
N THR A 257 2.15 30.61 -15.53
CA THR A 257 2.88 31.15 -16.70
C THR A 257 4.30 31.61 -16.36
N VAL A 258 4.74 31.46 -15.12
CA VAL A 258 6.04 31.98 -14.65
C VAL A 258 7.03 30.83 -14.46
N ASN A 259 8.25 31.01 -14.97
CA ASN A 259 9.38 30.16 -14.64
C ASN A 259 10.12 30.78 -13.44
N GLY A 260 9.81 30.26 -12.28
CA GLY A 260 10.35 30.77 -11.02
C GLY A 260 11.53 29.96 -10.49
N PRO A 261 12.14 30.38 -9.38
CA PRO A 261 13.25 29.65 -8.78
C PRO A 261 12.81 28.32 -8.15
N VAL A 262 13.75 27.36 -8.12
CA VAL A 262 13.60 26.12 -7.36
C VAL A 262 13.56 26.44 -5.86
N VAL A 263 12.60 25.88 -5.14
CA VAL A 263 12.47 26.08 -3.70
C VAL A 263 12.53 24.77 -2.90
N VAL A 264 12.11 23.64 -3.50
CA VAL A 264 12.23 22.31 -2.87
C VAL A 264 12.73 21.31 -3.92
N PRO A 265 13.95 20.80 -3.80
CA PRO A 265 14.45 19.77 -4.71
C PRO A 265 13.82 18.41 -4.40
N PHE A 266 13.58 17.62 -5.45
CA PHE A 266 13.15 16.24 -5.40
C PHE A 266 14.18 15.34 -6.10
N THR A 267 14.18 14.04 -5.83
CA THR A 267 14.89 13.08 -6.65
C THR A 267 14.17 12.95 -8.00
N ALA A 268 14.90 13.01 -9.07
CA ALA A 268 14.37 12.85 -10.41
C ALA A 268 13.79 11.44 -10.61
N PRO A 269 12.64 11.26 -11.29
CA PRO A 269 12.14 9.96 -11.71
C PRO A 269 13.19 9.17 -12.50
N GLY A 270 13.38 7.90 -12.10
CA GLY A 270 14.36 6.98 -12.68
C GLY A 270 13.93 6.39 -14.02
N ALA A 271 14.58 5.30 -14.44
CA ALA A 271 14.29 4.60 -15.68
C ALA A 271 12.87 3.99 -15.72
N ASP A 272 12.25 3.76 -14.59
CA ASP A 272 10.87 3.29 -14.44
C ASP A 272 9.84 4.43 -14.40
N GLY A 273 10.29 5.68 -14.52
CA GLY A 273 9.47 6.87 -14.45
C GLY A 273 9.02 7.26 -13.03
N ASN A 274 9.51 6.59 -11.98
CA ASN A 274 9.06 6.82 -10.60
C ASN A 274 10.15 7.47 -9.75
N SER A 275 9.72 8.27 -8.80
CA SER A 275 10.53 8.69 -7.65
C SER A 275 9.65 9.02 -6.44
N SER A 276 10.22 8.81 -5.25
CA SER A 276 9.58 9.16 -3.99
C SER A 276 10.63 9.55 -2.95
N GLY A 277 10.23 10.32 -1.96
CA GLY A 277 11.13 10.75 -0.90
C GLY A 277 10.59 11.92 -0.09
N CYS A 278 11.42 12.44 0.80
CA CYS A 278 11.14 13.62 1.61
C CYS A 278 12.35 14.57 1.59
N THR A 279 12.08 15.86 1.46
CA THR A 279 13.09 16.93 1.53
C THR A 279 12.78 17.81 2.72
N ALA A 280 13.79 18.06 3.55
CA ALA A 280 13.68 19.01 4.66
C ALA A 280 13.68 20.45 4.12
N THR A 281 12.86 21.32 4.71
CA THR A 281 12.80 22.72 4.34
C THR A 281 12.39 23.60 5.55
N THR A 282 12.38 24.91 5.36
CA THR A 282 12.08 25.85 6.45
C THR A 282 10.58 25.91 6.73
N ALA A 283 10.20 26.17 7.99
CA ALA A 283 8.82 26.38 8.38
C ALA A 283 8.15 27.54 7.60
N ALA A 284 8.92 28.61 7.34
CA ALA A 284 8.44 29.75 6.58
C ALA A 284 8.04 29.38 5.13
N LEU A 285 8.86 28.56 4.45
CA LEU A 285 8.54 28.09 3.11
C LEU A 285 7.34 27.13 3.11
N ILE A 286 7.24 26.27 4.12
CA ILE A 286 6.08 25.38 4.31
C ILE A 286 4.80 26.21 4.47
N ASP A 287 4.82 27.23 5.32
CA ASP A 287 3.66 28.10 5.56
C ASP A 287 3.26 28.85 4.28
N GLU A 288 4.24 29.28 3.49
CA GLU A 288 3.99 29.95 2.21
C GLU A 288 3.34 28.99 1.19
N ILE A 289 3.87 27.77 1.04
CA ILE A 289 3.32 26.76 0.11
C ILE A 289 1.88 26.40 0.50
N VAL A 290 1.64 26.11 1.78
CA VAL A 290 0.31 25.72 2.28
C VAL A 290 -0.68 26.87 2.17
N GLY A 291 -0.24 28.10 2.47
CA GLY A 291 -1.08 29.31 2.45
C GLY A 291 -1.42 29.81 1.04
N LYS A 292 -0.51 29.58 0.06
CA LYS A 292 -0.66 30.09 -1.32
C LYS A 292 -0.20 29.03 -2.34
N PRO A 293 -0.80 27.83 -2.37
CA PRO A 293 -0.32 26.73 -3.19
C PRO A 293 -0.34 27.05 -4.71
N ALA A 294 -1.24 27.89 -5.18
CA ALA A 294 -1.29 28.34 -6.57
C ALA A 294 -0.04 29.13 -7.02
N ASN A 295 0.79 29.59 -6.07
CA ASN A 295 2.06 30.25 -6.36
C ASN A 295 3.23 29.27 -6.44
N PHE A 296 2.96 27.97 -6.45
CA PHE A 296 3.98 26.95 -6.52
C PHE A 296 3.59 25.84 -7.49
N TYR A 297 4.56 25.28 -8.18
CA TYR A 297 4.33 24.18 -9.12
C TYR A 297 5.40 23.09 -9.01
N VAL A 298 5.01 21.85 -9.25
CA VAL A 298 5.93 20.74 -9.47
C VAL A 298 6.36 20.76 -10.93
N ASN A 299 7.65 20.57 -11.20
CA ASN A 299 8.20 20.47 -12.54
C ASN A 299 9.16 19.26 -12.61
N VAL A 300 9.12 18.54 -13.72
CA VAL A 300 10.05 17.46 -14.08
C VAL A 300 10.77 17.84 -15.35
N HIS A 301 12.07 17.62 -15.37
CA HIS A 301 12.97 18.00 -16.47
C HIS A 301 13.55 16.78 -17.13
N THR A 302 13.75 16.85 -18.44
CA THR A 302 14.48 15.85 -19.23
C THR A 302 15.71 16.48 -19.89
N LYS A 303 16.54 15.68 -20.51
CA LYS A 303 17.69 16.18 -21.26
C LYS A 303 17.26 17.06 -22.44
N GLU A 304 16.18 16.68 -23.10
CA GLU A 304 15.58 17.38 -24.25
C GLU A 304 14.85 18.65 -23.83
N HIS A 305 14.29 18.66 -22.62
CA HIS A 305 13.52 19.76 -22.06
C HIS A 305 14.09 20.23 -20.71
N PRO A 306 15.28 20.85 -20.69
CA PRO A 306 15.92 21.30 -19.45
C PRO A 306 15.18 22.46 -18.77
N GLY A 307 14.26 23.14 -19.44
CA GLY A 307 13.35 24.14 -18.87
C GLY A 307 12.09 23.53 -18.22
N GLY A 308 11.86 22.23 -18.40
CA GLY A 308 10.72 21.46 -17.88
C GLY A 308 9.98 20.75 -19.00
N ALA A 309 9.77 19.45 -18.82
CA ALA A 309 8.99 18.59 -19.72
C ALA A 309 7.50 18.60 -19.32
N ILE A 310 7.22 18.32 -18.06
CA ILE A 310 5.85 18.28 -17.50
C ILE A 310 5.77 19.07 -16.20
N ARG A 311 4.65 19.77 -15.99
CA ARG A 311 4.43 20.58 -14.78
C ARG A 311 2.96 20.65 -14.35
N ALA A 312 2.71 21.00 -13.08
CA ALA A 312 1.40 21.37 -12.56
C ALA A 312 1.51 22.26 -11.32
N GLN A 313 0.53 23.16 -11.15
CA GLN A 313 0.39 23.97 -9.93
C GLN A 313 -0.04 23.09 -8.75
N LEU A 314 0.35 23.49 -7.54
CA LEU A 314 -0.04 22.82 -6.30
C LEU A 314 -1.47 23.20 -5.84
N GLY A 315 -2.06 24.24 -6.38
CA GLY A 315 -3.41 24.70 -6.04
C GLY A 315 -4.09 25.43 -7.16
#